data_aca13efae97e3e0599fca6b8ea0a5e8a
#
_entry.id   aca13efae97e3e0599fca6b8ea0a5e8a
#
_cell.length_a   1.000
_cell.length_b   1.000
_cell.length_c   1.000
_cell.angle_alpha   90.00
_cell.angle_beta   90.00
_cell.angle_gamma   90.00
#
_symmetry.space_group_name_H-M   'P 1'
#
loop_
_entity.id
_entity.type
_entity.pdbx_description
1 polymer ?
#
loop_
_entity_poly.entity_id
_entity_poly.type
_entity_poly.pdbx_seq_one_letter_code
_entity_poly.pdbx_strand_id
1 'polypeptide(L)'
;EQLSVEWMNAALDQAGVLNGAKVIGLDHKIIGTGKMGDNARFNIRYEGASAQAQSQAPASVIVKFPAADETARSLAGAQGAYYNEVMFYRHLAPRTDMRTPLIFANDIAEDKETFITVMEDMAPAEPGNQLVGESKQRAQYALAEAAKLAAAFYKDASIENLDYVMSP
;
A
#
# COMPACT_ATOMS: atom_id res chain seq x y z
N GLU A 1 18.72 1.13 -0.01
CA GLU A 1 18.88 -0.01 -0.95
C GLU A 1 17.90 0.17 -2.11
N GLN A 2 18.38 -0.08 -3.32
CA GLN A 2 17.55 0.04 -4.52
C GLN A 2 16.79 -1.28 -4.70
N LEU A 3 15.47 -1.22 -4.89
CA LEU A 3 14.66 -2.40 -5.20
C LEU A 3 15.17 -3.08 -6.46
N SER A 4 15.59 -4.34 -6.35
CA SER A 4 16.08 -5.10 -7.49
C SER A 4 14.93 -5.76 -8.26
N VAL A 5 15.20 -6.10 -9.52
CA VAL A 5 14.30 -6.88 -10.39
C VAL A 5 13.99 -8.24 -9.74
N GLU A 6 15.00 -8.89 -9.17
CA GLU A 6 14.88 -10.20 -8.52
C GLU A 6 13.96 -10.14 -7.30
N TRP A 7 14.13 -9.10 -6.48
CA TRP A 7 13.28 -8.90 -5.30
C TRP A 7 11.82 -8.67 -5.71
N MET A 8 11.58 -7.79 -6.68
CA MET A 8 10.21 -7.51 -7.16
C MET A 8 9.59 -8.76 -7.78
N ASN A 9 10.38 -9.53 -8.54
CA ASN A 9 9.90 -10.79 -9.11
C ASN A 9 9.46 -11.76 -8.00
N ALA A 10 10.29 -11.93 -6.96
CA ALA A 10 9.95 -12.83 -5.85
C ALA A 10 8.69 -12.36 -5.09
N ALA A 11 8.55 -11.06 -4.85
CA ALA A 11 7.39 -10.49 -4.18
C ALA A 11 6.08 -10.71 -4.95
N LEU A 12 6.08 -10.47 -6.26
CA LEU A 12 4.92 -10.66 -7.12
C LEU A 12 4.60 -12.15 -7.39
N ASP A 13 5.61 -13.01 -7.40
CA ASP A 13 5.44 -14.45 -7.50
C ASP A 13 4.77 -15.00 -6.24
N GLN A 14 5.26 -14.61 -5.07
CA GLN A 14 4.66 -14.96 -3.78
C GLN A 14 3.21 -14.47 -3.65
N ALA A 15 2.91 -13.31 -4.21
CA ALA A 15 1.54 -12.79 -4.29
C ALA A 15 0.65 -13.53 -5.31
N GLY A 16 1.21 -14.44 -6.12
CA GLY A 16 0.48 -15.24 -7.10
C GLY A 16 -0.02 -14.47 -8.32
N VAL A 17 0.58 -13.30 -8.62
CA VAL A 17 0.08 -12.42 -9.70
C VAL A 17 0.89 -12.47 -10.98
N LEU A 18 1.99 -13.23 -11.03
CA LEU A 18 2.83 -13.34 -12.22
C LEU A 18 2.25 -14.26 -13.31
N ASN A 19 1.45 -15.25 -12.94
CA ASN A 19 0.85 -16.20 -13.90
C ASN A 19 1.86 -16.86 -14.87
N GLY A 20 3.10 -17.07 -14.40
CA GLY A 20 4.22 -17.61 -15.19
C GLY A 20 5.02 -16.55 -15.96
N ALA A 21 4.67 -15.27 -15.90
CA ALA A 21 5.53 -14.19 -16.37
C ALA A 21 6.70 -13.98 -15.39
N LYS A 22 7.77 -13.38 -15.89
CA LYS A 22 8.96 -13.03 -15.09
C LYS A 22 9.29 -11.55 -15.25
N VAL A 23 9.53 -10.88 -14.14
CA VAL A 23 9.99 -9.48 -14.15
C VAL A 23 11.41 -9.41 -14.72
N ILE A 24 11.62 -8.56 -15.73
CA ILE A 24 12.93 -8.34 -16.37
C ILE A 24 13.39 -6.89 -16.31
N GLY A 25 12.57 -5.99 -15.85
CA GLY A 25 12.94 -4.58 -15.73
C GLY A 25 11.96 -3.78 -14.94
N LEU A 26 12.49 -2.75 -14.28
CA LEU A 26 11.75 -1.80 -13.46
C LEU A 26 12.16 -0.38 -13.85
N ASP A 27 11.18 0.46 -14.09
CA ASP A 27 11.35 1.91 -14.20
C ASP A 27 10.51 2.56 -13.15
N HIS A 28 11.04 3.52 -12.39
CA HIS A 28 10.29 4.12 -11.31
C HIS A 28 10.24 5.65 -11.37
N LYS A 29 9.21 6.19 -10.76
CA LYS A 29 9.03 7.63 -10.54
C LYS A 29 8.47 7.85 -9.15
N ILE A 30 9.10 8.75 -8.39
CA ILE A 30 8.55 9.22 -7.09
C ILE A 30 7.24 9.94 -7.37
N ILE A 31 6.22 9.63 -6.58
CA ILE A 31 4.87 10.20 -6.68
C ILE A 31 4.40 10.69 -5.32
N GLY A 32 3.40 11.56 -5.36
CA GLY A 32 2.79 12.10 -4.14
C GLY A 32 3.62 13.23 -3.50
N THR A 33 3.04 13.84 -2.50
CA THR A 33 3.62 14.95 -1.71
C THR A 33 3.64 14.61 -0.21
N GLY A 34 3.54 13.31 0.12
CA GLY A 34 3.50 12.83 1.50
C GLY A 34 4.77 13.21 2.24
N LYS A 35 4.61 13.70 3.48
CA LYS A 35 5.74 14.07 4.35
C LYS A 35 6.15 12.94 5.29
N MET A 36 5.27 11.97 5.52
CA MET A 36 5.48 10.88 6.48
C MET A 36 5.98 9.59 5.84
N GLY A 37 6.15 9.55 4.52
CA GLY A 37 6.66 8.40 3.77
C GLY A 37 6.71 8.73 2.30
N ASP A 38 7.63 8.11 1.59
CA ASP A 38 7.80 8.28 0.16
C ASP A 38 7.04 7.19 -0.60
N ASN A 39 6.49 7.55 -1.74
CA ASN A 39 5.83 6.63 -2.64
C ASN A 39 6.49 6.70 -4.02
N ALA A 40 6.67 5.55 -4.65
CA ALA A 40 7.09 5.46 -6.02
C ALA A 40 6.16 4.56 -6.83
N ARG A 41 5.86 4.98 -8.05
CA ARG A 41 5.26 4.11 -9.06
C ARG A 41 6.36 3.39 -9.78
N PHE A 42 6.31 2.06 -9.81
CA PHE A 42 7.18 1.21 -10.58
C PHE A 42 6.41 0.65 -11.79
N ASN A 43 6.86 0.98 -12.99
CA ASN A 43 6.40 0.33 -14.21
C ASN A 43 7.23 -0.94 -14.42
N ILE A 44 6.57 -2.04 -14.73
CA ILE A 44 7.18 -3.37 -14.73
C ILE A 44 7.21 -3.90 -16.17
N ARG A 45 8.38 -4.40 -16.57
CA ARG A 45 8.53 -5.13 -17.84
C ARG A 45 8.65 -6.61 -17.54
N TYR A 46 7.96 -7.41 -18.34
CA TYR A 46 7.88 -8.86 -18.21
C TYR A 46 8.44 -9.58 -19.43
N GLU A 47 8.94 -10.80 -19.20
CA GLU A 47 9.22 -11.80 -20.24
C GLU A 47 8.55 -13.13 -19.87
N GLY A 48 8.59 -14.09 -20.82
CA GLY A 48 8.06 -15.43 -20.63
C GLY A 48 6.54 -15.46 -20.58
N ALA A 49 5.99 -16.65 -20.39
CA ALA A 49 4.57 -16.95 -20.45
C ALA A 49 3.89 -16.52 -21.77
N SER A 50 2.56 -16.67 -21.82
CA SER A 50 1.76 -16.17 -22.94
C SER A 50 1.54 -14.65 -22.82
N ALA A 51 1.20 -13.98 -23.92
CA ALA A 51 0.78 -12.59 -23.90
C ALA A 51 -0.40 -12.36 -22.94
N GLN A 52 -1.27 -13.35 -22.78
CA GLN A 52 -2.37 -13.31 -21.81
C GLN A 52 -1.88 -13.31 -20.36
N ALA A 53 -0.89 -14.12 -20.01
CA ALA A 53 -0.32 -14.12 -18.66
C ALA A 53 0.35 -12.78 -18.33
N GLN A 54 1.13 -12.22 -19.27
CA GLN A 54 1.72 -10.89 -19.10
C GLN A 54 0.68 -9.78 -18.93
N SER A 55 -0.47 -9.87 -19.61
CA SER A 55 -1.55 -8.90 -19.48
C SER A 55 -2.33 -9.01 -18.16
N GLN A 56 -2.22 -10.13 -17.46
CA GLN A 56 -2.84 -10.33 -16.14
C GLN A 56 -1.94 -9.90 -14.99
N ALA A 57 -0.63 -9.84 -15.21
CA ALA A 57 0.31 -9.32 -14.23
C ALA A 57 0.18 -7.78 -14.14
N PRO A 58 0.43 -7.17 -12.96
CA PRO A 58 0.28 -5.73 -12.79
C PRO A 58 1.28 -4.96 -13.67
N ALA A 59 0.80 -4.12 -14.58
CA ALA A 59 1.67 -3.29 -15.43
C ALA A 59 2.49 -2.28 -14.62
N SER A 60 1.94 -1.83 -13.50
CA SER A 60 2.61 -0.97 -12.52
C SER A 60 2.17 -1.31 -11.11
N VAL A 61 3.01 -0.99 -10.15
CA VAL A 61 2.74 -1.09 -8.72
C VAL A 61 3.15 0.20 -8.02
N ILE A 62 2.51 0.48 -6.89
CA ILE A 62 2.96 1.53 -5.99
C ILE A 62 3.79 0.89 -4.89
N VAL A 63 4.95 1.45 -4.64
CA VAL A 63 5.80 1.05 -3.51
C VAL A 63 5.87 2.20 -2.52
N LYS A 64 5.57 1.91 -1.28
CA LYS A 64 5.69 2.83 -0.17
C LYS A 64 6.84 2.42 0.74
N PHE A 65 7.62 3.40 1.19
CA PHE A 65 8.81 3.22 2.03
C PHE A 65 9.01 4.43 2.93
N PRO A 66 9.90 4.34 3.94
CA PRO A 66 10.14 5.44 4.87
C PRO A 66 10.53 6.72 4.16
N ALA A 67 10.18 7.87 4.75
CA ALA A 67 10.60 9.16 4.24
C ALA A 67 12.14 9.25 4.12
N ALA A 68 12.61 9.83 3.02
CA ALA A 68 14.03 10.10 2.83
C ALA A 68 14.58 11.11 3.87
N ASP A 69 13.74 12.07 4.27
CA ASP A 69 14.07 13.00 5.36
C ASP A 69 14.08 12.26 6.71
N GLU A 70 15.23 12.30 7.39
CA GLU A 70 15.46 11.60 8.65
C GLU A 70 14.53 12.08 9.78
N THR A 71 14.30 13.39 9.85
CA THR A 71 13.43 13.98 10.89
C THR A 71 11.99 13.52 10.70
N ALA A 72 11.49 13.57 9.46
CA ALA A 72 10.14 13.11 9.13
C ALA A 72 10.00 11.60 9.38
N ARG A 73 11.02 10.81 9.02
CA ARG A 73 11.05 9.36 9.24
C ARG A 73 10.97 9.01 10.72
N SER A 74 11.86 9.59 11.54
CA SER A 74 11.90 9.32 12.98
C SER A 74 10.63 9.78 13.68
N LEU A 75 10.05 10.90 13.27
CA LEU A 75 8.78 11.38 13.83
C LEU A 75 7.63 10.42 13.48
N ALA A 76 7.55 9.98 12.24
CA ALA A 76 6.52 9.04 11.79
C ALA A 76 6.67 7.67 12.47
N GLY A 77 7.91 7.18 12.64
CA GLY A 77 8.22 5.95 13.37
C GLY A 77 7.81 6.06 14.84
N ALA A 78 8.21 7.14 15.52
CA ALA A 78 7.86 7.38 16.93
C ALA A 78 6.34 7.48 17.17
N GLN A 79 5.59 7.95 16.17
CA GLN A 79 4.12 7.98 16.19
C GLN A 79 3.47 6.63 15.83
N GLY A 80 4.27 5.62 15.48
CA GLY A 80 3.79 4.31 15.03
C GLY A 80 3.12 4.33 13.66
N ALA A 81 3.26 5.41 12.87
CA ALA A 81 2.53 5.58 11.62
C ALA A 81 2.81 4.44 10.63
N TYR A 82 4.06 4.04 10.48
CA TYR A 82 4.46 2.95 9.58
C TYR A 82 3.98 1.59 10.08
N TYR A 83 4.17 1.33 11.38
CA TYR A 83 3.74 0.09 12.00
C TYR A 83 2.22 -0.10 11.91
N ASN A 84 1.46 0.91 12.26
CA ASN A 84 0.00 0.86 12.21
C ASN A 84 -0.51 0.61 10.79
N GLU A 85 0.10 1.24 9.79
CA GLU A 85 -0.29 1.04 8.38
C GLU A 85 0.03 -0.38 7.90
N VAL A 86 1.22 -0.88 8.17
CA VAL A 86 1.62 -2.26 7.82
C VAL A 86 0.70 -3.27 8.49
N MET A 87 0.41 -3.11 9.79
CA MET A 87 -0.47 -4.00 10.54
C MET A 87 -1.92 -3.91 10.09
N PHE A 88 -2.40 -2.71 9.72
CA PHE A 88 -3.73 -2.54 9.13
C PHE A 88 -3.88 -3.40 7.87
N TYR A 89 -2.97 -3.27 6.91
CA TYR A 89 -3.04 -4.06 5.67
C TYR A 89 -2.89 -5.56 5.92
N ARG A 90 -2.11 -5.95 6.92
CA ARG A 90 -1.86 -7.36 7.25
C ARG A 90 -3.04 -8.03 7.92
N HIS A 91 -3.71 -7.34 8.84
CA HIS A 91 -4.67 -7.95 9.75
C HIS A 91 -6.10 -7.39 9.71
N LEU A 92 -6.28 -6.13 9.35
CA LEU A 92 -7.59 -5.48 9.38
C LEU A 92 -8.20 -5.30 7.98
N ALA A 93 -7.43 -4.89 6.99
CA ALA A 93 -7.93 -4.71 5.63
C ALA A 93 -8.62 -5.96 5.05
N PRO A 94 -8.13 -7.21 5.28
CA PRO A 94 -8.82 -8.40 4.82
C PRO A 94 -10.17 -8.70 5.48
N ARG A 95 -10.50 -7.99 6.57
CA ARG A 95 -11.70 -8.20 7.38
C ARG A 95 -12.81 -7.18 7.09
N THR A 96 -12.60 -6.26 6.16
CA THR A 96 -13.55 -5.21 5.82
C THR A 96 -13.86 -5.21 4.33
N ASP A 97 -15.08 -4.82 3.98
CA ASP A 97 -15.49 -4.59 2.60
C ASP A 97 -15.09 -3.21 2.08
N MET A 98 -14.36 -2.41 2.88
CA MET A 98 -13.78 -1.15 2.42
C MET A 98 -12.81 -1.40 1.28
N ARG A 99 -12.92 -0.62 0.19
CA ARG A 99 -11.98 -0.74 -0.93
C ARG A 99 -10.60 -0.23 -0.53
N THR A 100 -9.67 -1.14 -0.41
CA THR A 100 -8.24 -0.87 -0.25
C THR A 100 -7.47 -1.34 -1.49
N PRO A 101 -6.26 -0.82 -1.77
CA PRO A 101 -5.41 -1.42 -2.79
C PRO A 101 -5.08 -2.87 -2.44
N LEU A 102 -4.92 -3.72 -3.45
CA LEU A 102 -4.36 -5.05 -3.25
C LEU A 102 -2.91 -4.94 -2.79
N ILE A 103 -2.53 -5.73 -1.81
CA ILE A 103 -1.17 -5.74 -1.26
C ILE A 103 -0.42 -6.96 -1.83
N PHE A 104 0.71 -6.71 -2.50
CA PHE A 104 1.56 -7.74 -3.08
C PHE A 104 2.71 -8.12 -2.15
N ALA A 105 3.26 -7.16 -1.42
CA ALA A 105 4.21 -7.41 -0.35
C ALA A 105 4.06 -6.33 0.73
N ASN A 106 4.25 -6.71 1.99
CA ASN A 106 4.07 -5.81 3.11
C ASN A 106 4.92 -6.27 4.29
N ASP A 107 6.01 -5.56 4.55
CA ASP A 107 6.96 -5.94 5.58
C ASP A 107 7.46 -4.73 6.38
N ILE A 108 7.83 -4.98 7.63
CA ILE A 108 8.37 -3.99 8.56
C ILE A 108 9.39 -4.63 9.47
N ALA A 109 10.52 -3.96 9.67
CA ALA A 109 11.58 -4.40 10.57
C ALA A 109 11.20 -4.18 12.04
N GLU A 110 11.99 -4.76 12.95
CA GLU A 110 11.79 -4.66 14.40
C GLU A 110 11.90 -3.21 14.92
N ASP A 111 12.63 -2.35 14.20
CA ASP A 111 12.76 -0.92 14.52
C ASP A 111 11.46 -0.13 14.35
N LYS A 112 10.45 -0.72 13.68
CA LYS A 112 9.16 -0.10 13.34
C LYS A 112 9.28 1.17 12.47
N GLU A 113 10.45 1.44 11.92
CA GLU A 113 10.75 2.57 11.03
C GLU A 113 11.10 2.12 9.62
N THR A 114 11.79 1.00 9.49
CA THR A 114 12.17 0.42 8.20
C THR A 114 11.06 -0.49 7.69
N PHE A 115 10.36 -0.09 6.65
CA PHE A 115 9.26 -0.86 6.08
C PHE A 115 9.23 -0.78 4.55
N ILE A 116 8.48 -1.68 3.95
CA ILE A 116 8.12 -1.64 2.55
C ILE A 116 6.70 -2.18 2.35
N THR A 117 5.91 -1.47 1.57
CA THR A 117 4.61 -1.96 1.12
C THR A 117 4.52 -1.84 -0.40
N VAL A 118 4.34 -2.96 -1.08
CA VAL A 118 4.09 -3.03 -2.53
C VAL A 118 2.60 -3.26 -2.74
N MET A 119 1.95 -2.36 -3.42
CA MET A 119 0.50 -2.37 -3.57
C MET A 119 0.05 -2.08 -4.99
N GLU A 120 -1.20 -2.38 -5.25
CA GLU A 120 -1.90 -2.06 -6.49
C GLU A 120 -1.75 -0.58 -6.86
N ASP A 121 -1.45 -0.32 -8.13
CA ASP A 121 -1.57 1.02 -8.69
C ASP A 121 -3.04 1.28 -9.03
N MET A 122 -3.67 2.13 -8.27
CA MET A 122 -5.08 2.43 -8.43
C MET A 122 -5.38 3.40 -9.58
N ALA A 123 -4.39 3.74 -10.42
CA ALA A 123 -4.66 4.53 -11.61
C ALA A 123 -5.75 3.87 -12.47
N PRO A 124 -6.67 4.63 -13.08
CA PRO A 124 -6.69 6.08 -13.24
C PRO A 124 -7.36 6.88 -12.10
N ALA A 125 -7.52 6.31 -10.91
CA ALA A 125 -8.05 7.05 -9.77
C ALA A 125 -7.15 8.25 -9.44
N GLU A 126 -7.77 9.39 -9.19
CA GLU A 126 -7.09 10.64 -8.86
C GLU A 126 -7.15 10.91 -7.36
N PRO A 127 -6.03 11.30 -6.73
CA PRO A 127 -6.03 11.71 -5.34
C PRO A 127 -6.84 12.99 -5.17
N GLY A 128 -7.53 13.12 -4.02
CA GLY A 128 -8.18 14.36 -3.64
C GLY A 128 -7.16 15.49 -3.41
N ASN A 129 -7.62 16.72 -3.55
CA ASN A 129 -6.82 17.91 -3.25
C ASN A 129 -7.38 18.61 -2.01
N GLN A 130 -6.70 18.47 -0.88
CA GLN A 130 -7.17 19.03 0.38
C GLN A 130 -7.19 20.57 0.43
N LEU A 131 -6.49 21.27 -0.48
CA LEU A 131 -6.52 22.73 -0.56
C LEU A 131 -7.74 23.24 -1.33
N VAL A 132 -8.23 22.45 -2.29
CA VAL A 132 -9.40 22.78 -3.11
C VAL A 132 -10.68 22.20 -2.49
N GLY A 133 -10.53 21.13 -1.72
CA GLY A 133 -11.65 20.37 -1.17
C GLY A 133 -12.23 19.40 -2.19
N GLU A 134 -13.41 18.85 -1.87
CA GLU A 134 -14.07 17.84 -2.68
C GLU A 134 -15.55 18.14 -2.92
N SER A 135 -16.09 17.58 -3.97
CA SER A 135 -17.52 17.62 -4.24
C SER A 135 -18.31 16.84 -3.19
N LYS A 136 -19.57 17.24 -2.96
CA LYS A 136 -20.47 16.49 -2.08
C LYS A 136 -20.57 15.02 -2.45
N GLN A 137 -20.61 14.70 -3.74
CA GLN A 137 -20.71 13.32 -4.22
C GLN A 137 -19.45 12.50 -3.88
N ARG A 138 -18.25 13.04 -4.09
CA ARG A 138 -16.99 12.35 -3.74
C ARG A 138 -16.86 12.17 -2.22
N ALA A 139 -17.28 13.19 -1.44
CA ALA A 139 -17.33 13.08 0.02
C ALA A 139 -18.30 11.97 0.48
N GLN A 140 -19.47 11.83 -0.17
CA GLN A 140 -20.39 10.73 0.12
C GLN A 140 -19.79 9.36 -0.17
N TYR A 141 -19.04 9.19 -1.27
CA TYR A 141 -18.34 7.94 -1.56
C TYR A 141 -17.29 7.61 -0.48
N ALA A 142 -16.49 8.59 -0.09
CA ALA A 142 -15.49 8.40 0.98
C ALA A 142 -16.13 8.00 2.31
N LEU A 143 -17.25 8.64 2.67
CA LEU A 143 -18.02 8.30 3.89
C LEU A 143 -18.64 6.90 3.81
N ALA A 144 -19.09 6.47 2.62
CA ALA A 144 -19.62 5.12 2.44
C ALA A 144 -18.52 4.06 2.64
N GLU A 145 -17.31 4.30 2.15
CA GLU A 145 -16.17 3.41 2.41
C GLU A 145 -15.76 3.42 3.89
N ALA A 146 -15.71 4.58 4.53
CA ALA A 146 -15.45 4.68 5.97
C ALA A 146 -16.50 3.95 6.81
N ALA A 147 -17.77 3.97 6.40
CA ALA A 147 -18.85 3.25 7.07
C ALA A 147 -18.66 1.71 6.99
N LYS A 148 -18.12 1.18 5.88
CA LYS A 148 -17.79 -0.24 5.79
C LYS A 148 -16.71 -0.64 6.80
N LEU A 149 -15.66 0.19 6.94
CA LEU A 149 -14.63 -0.03 7.96
C LEU A 149 -15.24 -0.01 9.37
N ALA A 150 -16.01 1.00 9.68
CA ALA A 150 -16.67 1.12 10.98
C ALA A 150 -17.61 -0.07 11.26
N ALA A 151 -18.37 -0.52 10.26
CA ALA A 151 -19.29 -1.65 10.40
C ALA A 151 -18.55 -2.97 10.64
N ALA A 152 -17.41 -3.19 9.99
CA ALA A 152 -16.62 -4.41 10.14
C ALA A 152 -16.10 -4.61 11.57
N PHE A 153 -15.82 -3.52 12.29
CA PHE A 153 -15.23 -3.58 13.63
C PHE A 153 -16.15 -3.03 14.73
N TYR A 154 -17.43 -2.79 14.43
CA TYR A 154 -18.37 -2.30 15.42
C TYR A 154 -18.57 -3.31 16.55
N LYS A 155 -18.19 -2.94 17.77
CA LYS A 155 -18.23 -3.79 18.99
C LYS A 155 -17.41 -5.09 18.85
N ASP A 156 -16.38 -5.11 18.03
CA ASP A 156 -15.46 -6.24 17.90
C ASP A 156 -14.38 -6.17 18.99
N ALA A 157 -14.54 -6.95 20.05
CA ALA A 157 -13.58 -7.00 21.14
C ALA A 157 -12.19 -7.50 20.72
N SER A 158 -12.05 -8.12 19.54
CA SER A 158 -10.75 -8.62 19.08
C SER A 158 -9.76 -7.51 18.70
N ILE A 159 -10.24 -6.27 18.51
CA ILE A 159 -9.38 -5.14 18.19
C ILE A 159 -8.98 -4.30 19.41
N GLU A 160 -9.61 -4.50 20.58
CA GLU A 160 -9.45 -3.64 21.76
C GLU A 160 -8.03 -3.67 22.34
N ASN A 161 -7.29 -4.77 22.15
CA ASN A 161 -5.95 -4.96 22.70
C ASN A 161 -4.85 -4.97 21.63
N LEU A 162 -5.13 -4.52 20.42
CA LEU A 162 -4.14 -4.43 19.36
C LEU A 162 -3.31 -3.15 19.54
N ASP A 163 -1.98 -3.30 19.62
CA ASP A 163 -1.05 -2.19 19.87
C ASP A 163 -0.92 -1.20 18.69
N TYR A 164 -1.52 -1.54 17.55
CA TYR A 164 -1.59 -0.73 16.33
C TYR A 164 -2.99 -0.13 16.07
N VAL A 165 -3.91 -0.27 17.01
CA VAL A 165 -5.21 0.38 16.99
C VAL A 165 -5.26 1.36 18.13
N MET A 166 -5.45 2.64 17.82
CA MET A 166 -5.55 3.67 18.85
C MET A 166 -6.88 3.53 19.58
N SER A 167 -6.82 3.39 20.89
CA SER A 167 -8.00 3.53 21.75
C SER A 167 -8.47 4.98 21.76
N PRO A 168 -9.79 5.23 21.78
CA PRO A 168 -10.34 6.57 21.89
C PRO A 168 -10.00 7.24 23.24
#